data_d0ace931c400878dc038fedf12a258af
#
_entry.id   d0ace931c400878dc038fedf12a258af
#
_cell.length_a   1.000
_cell.length_b   1.000
_cell.length_c   1.000
_cell.angle_alpha   90.00
_cell.angle_beta   90.00
_cell.angle_gamma   90.00
#
_symmetry.space_group_name_H-M   'P 1'
#
loop_
_entity.id
_entity.type
_entity.pdbx_description
1 polymer ?
#
loop_
_entity_poly.entity_id
_entity_poly.type
_entity_poly.pdbx_seq_one_letter_code
_entity_poly.pdbx_strand_id
1 'polypeptide(L)'
;MEYDVVIVGAGPSGLSAAIRLKQLNSDISVCVVEKGSEVGAHILSGAVFEPRAMEELFPDWKERGAPLNSAVKEDKFFLYTGAKSAIKLPNFMIPKPTHNEGNYIVSMGNVCRWLAEQAEMMEVDVYPGFAASEVVFHEDGSVKGIATGDMGIGQD
;
A
#
# COMPACT_ATOMS: atom_id res chain seq x y z
N MET A 1 -3.11 3.12 -24.60
CA MET A 1 -3.28 1.79 -24.00
C MET A 1 -4.71 1.69 -23.52
N GLU A 2 -5.30 0.51 -23.58
CA GLU A 2 -6.68 0.26 -23.15
C GLU A 2 -6.65 -0.81 -22.05
N TYR A 3 -7.35 -0.56 -20.96
CA TYR A 3 -7.51 -1.45 -19.82
C TYR A 3 -8.95 -1.37 -19.33
N ASP A 4 -9.45 -2.45 -18.75
CA ASP A 4 -10.76 -2.45 -18.09
C ASP A 4 -10.73 -1.62 -16.81
N VAL A 5 -9.59 -1.64 -16.09
CA VAL A 5 -9.39 -0.89 -14.85
C VAL A 5 -8.03 -0.21 -14.83
N VAL A 6 -8.05 1.08 -14.51
CA VAL A 6 -6.84 1.88 -14.23
C VAL A 6 -6.86 2.30 -12.76
N ILE A 7 -5.79 1.97 -12.03
CA ILE A 7 -5.63 2.34 -10.62
C ILE A 7 -4.52 3.38 -10.52
N VAL A 8 -4.80 4.48 -9.83
CA VAL A 8 -3.83 5.56 -9.60
C VAL A 8 -3.22 5.42 -8.22
N GLY A 9 -1.92 5.11 -8.18
CA GLY A 9 -1.10 4.94 -6.99
C GLY A 9 -0.82 3.49 -6.63
N ALA A 10 0.46 3.11 -6.62
CA ALA A 10 0.96 1.80 -6.18
C ALA A 10 1.22 1.76 -4.67
N GLY A 11 0.36 2.38 -3.88
CA GLY A 11 0.31 2.21 -2.44
C GLY A 11 -0.40 0.92 -2.04
N PRO A 12 -0.46 0.61 -0.73
CA PRO A 12 -1.07 -0.63 -0.24
C PRO A 12 -2.53 -0.79 -0.71
N SER A 13 -3.31 0.29 -0.75
CA SER A 13 -4.71 0.25 -1.17
C SER A 13 -4.86 -0.07 -2.66
N GLY A 14 -4.08 0.62 -3.53
CA GLY A 14 -4.15 0.41 -4.98
C GLY A 14 -3.69 -0.99 -5.38
N LEU A 15 -2.58 -1.45 -4.82
CA LEU A 15 -2.06 -2.80 -5.08
C LEU A 15 -3.01 -3.88 -4.57
N SER A 16 -3.59 -3.71 -3.37
CA SER A 16 -4.58 -4.65 -2.85
C SER A 16 -5.84 -4.70 -3.72
N ALA A 17 -6.29 -3.55 -4.24
CA ALA A 17 -7.42 -3.49 -5.17
C ALA A 17 -7.10 -4.23 -6.48
N ALA A 18 -5.93 -3.99 -7.06
CA ALA A 18 -5.49 -4.67 -8.29
C ALA A 18 -5.44 -6.19 -8.10
N ILE A 19 -4.79 -6.66 -7.05
CA ILE A 19 -4.70 -8.08 -6.70
C ILE A 19 -6.10 -8.68 -6.52
N ARG A 20 -6.96 -8.00 -5.76
CA ARG A 20 -8.31 -8.50 -5.50
C ARG A 20 -9.16 -8.59 -6.74
N LEU A 21 -9.05 -7.64 -7.65
CA LEU A 21 -9.72 -7.71 -8.97
C LEU A 21 -9.30 -8.93 -9.75
N LYS A 22 -8.00 -9.20 -9.85
CA LYS A 22 -7.46 -10.38 -10.55
C LYS A 22 -7.83 -11.70 -9.86
N GLN A 23 -7.94 -11.72 -8.52
CA GLN A 23 -8.44 -12.89 -7.78
C GLN A 23 -9.92 -13.19 -8.08
N LEU A 24 -10.73 -12.14 -8.31
CA LEU A 24 -12.16 -12.28 -8.59
C LEU A 24 -12.44 -12.59 -10.08
N ASN A 25 -11.62 -12.05 -10.96
CA ASN A 25 -11.71 -12.26 -12.41
C ASN A 25 -10.32 -12.17 -13.03
N SER A 26 -9.74 -13.31 -13.41
CA SER A 26 -8.42 -13.37 -14.03
C SER A 26 -8.35 -12.70 -15.40
N ASP A 27 -9.47 -12.60 -16.11
CA ASP A 27 -9.50 -12.11 -17.50
C ASP A 27 -9.55 -10.58 -17.58
N ILE A 28 -9.87 -9.90 -16.46
CA ILE A 28 -9.90 -8.43 -16.43
C ILE A 28 -8.50 -7.85 -16.62
N SER A 29 -8.35 -6.90 -17.50
CA SER A 29 -7.10 -6.16 -17.70
C SER A 29 -6.98 -5.02 -16.67
N VAL A 30 -5.90 -5.03 -15.88
CA VAL A 30 -5.70 -4.04 -14.81
C VAL A 30 -4.32 -3.43 -14.96
N CYS A 31 -4.25 -2.09 -14.90
CA CYS A 31 -2.98 -1.40 -14.72
C CYS A 31 -2.97 -0.50 -13.49
N VAL A 32 -1.79 -0.33 -12.91
CA VAL A 32 -1.52 0.56 -11.79
C VAL A 32 -0.46 1.58 -12.24
N VAL A 33 -0.78 2.86 -12.17
CA VAL A 33 0.19 3.94 -12.43
C VAL A 33 0.68 4.53 -11.12
N GLU A 34 1.99 4.77 -11.03
CA GLU A 34 2.63 5.33 -9.82
C GLU A 34 3.53 6.50 -10.21
N LYS A 35 3.39 7.64 -9.51
CA LYS A 35 4.20 8.83 -9.76
C LYS A 35 5.66 8.67 -9.33
N GLY A 36 5.93 7.85 -8.33
CA GLY A 36 7.28 7.55 -7.87
C GLY A 36 8.08 6.81 -8.91
N SER A 37 9.39 7.00 -8.94
CA SER A 37 10.32 6.29 -9.85
C SER A 37 10.32 4.78 -9.62
N GLU A 38 9.89 4.33 -8.46
CA GLU A 38 9.69 2.93 -8.08
C GLU A 38 8.55 2.82 -7.06
N VAL A 39 7.96 1.65 -6.97
CA VAL A 39 6.92 1.36 -5.96
C VAL A 39 7.51 1.48 -4.56
N GLY A 40 6.82 2.22 -3.69
CA GLY A 40 7.24 2.41 -2.30
C GLY A 40 8.26 3.54 -2.06
N ALA A 41 8.72 4.25 -3.10
CA ALA A 41 9.71 5.33 -2.97
C ALA A 41 9.26 6.47 -2.05
N HIS A 42 7.96 6.79 -2.03
CA HIS A 42 7.40 7.88 -1.25
C HIS A 42 6.72 7.44 0.05
N ILE A 43 6.91 6.20 0.47
CA ILE A 43 6.25 5.64 1.66
C ILE A 43 7.24 5.61 2.83
N LEU A 44 6.79 6.12 3.99
CA LEU A 44 7.59 6.12 5.21
C LEU A 44 7.78 4.70 5.74
N SER A 45 8.97 4.47 6.33
CA SER A 45 9.31 3.22 7.01
C SER A 45 8.97 3.28 8.51
N GLY A 46 8.97 2.12 9.19
CA GLY A 46 8.71 2.02 10.63
C GLY A 46 7.22 2.09 10.98
N ALA A 47 6.36 1.62 10.11
CA ALA A 47 4.93 1.50 10.37
C ALA A 47 4.61 0.29 11.25
N VAL A 48 3.60 0.43 12.11
CA VAL A 48 2.94 -0.72 12.74
C VAL A 48 1.83 -1.20 11.80
N PHE A 49 1.88 -2.45 11.44
CA PHE A 49 1.02 -3.08 10.44
C PHE A 49 0.15 -4.15 11.09
N GLU A 50 -1.16 -4.00 11.00
CA GLU A 50 -2.13 -5.04 11.39
C GLU A 50 -2.25 -6.06 10.26
N PRO A 51 -1.98 -7.36 10.51
CA PRO A 51 -1.87 -8.35 9.44
C PRO A 51 -3.21 -8.78 8.83
N ARG A 52 -4.35 -8.44 9.43
CA ARG A 52 -5.68 -8.89 9.01
C ARG A 52 -5.95 -8.68 7.52
N ALA A 53 -5.67 -7.48 6.99
CA ALA A 53 -5.89 -7.21 5.56
C ALA A 53 -4.99 -8.06 4.66
N MET A 54 -3.76 -8.35 5.11
CA MET A 54 -2.85 -9.26 4.42
C MET A 54 -3.35 -10.70 4.46
N GLU A 55 -3.87 -11.15 5.61
CA GLU A 55 -4.43 -12.50 5.78
C GLU A 55 -5.70 -12.71 4.93
N GLU A 56 -6.53 -11.66 4.78
CA GLU A 56 -7.69 -11.69 3.90
C GLU A 56 -7.31 -11.71 2.41
N LEU A 57 -6.24 -11.02 2.02
CA LEU A 57 -5.78 -10.93 0.64
C LEU A 57 -4.98 -12.19 0.24
N PHE A 58 -4.08 -12.64 1.11
CA PHE A 58 -3.22 -13.80 0.95
C PHE A 58 -3.16 -14.61 2.25
N PRO A 59 -4.03 -15.62 2.44
CA PRO A 59 -3.99 -16.47 3.63
C PRO A 59 -2.64 -17.17 3.83
N ASP A 60 -1.90 -17.36 2.75
CA ASP A 60 -0.57 -17.99 2.67
C ASP A 60 0.58 -16.97 2.60
N TRP A 61 0.38 -15.74 3.09
CA TRP A 61 1.36 -14.65 2.97
C TRP A 61 2.73 -14.97 3.60
N LYS A 62 2.76 -15.82 4.63
CA LYS A 62 4.01 -16.25 5.30
C LYS A 62 4.84 -17.14 4.38
N GLU A 63 4.19 -18.11 3.75
CA GLU A 63 4.80 -19.04 2.79
C GLU A 63 5.25 -18.31 1.52
N ARG A 64 4.55 -17.24 1.13
CA ARG A 64 4.91 -16.36 0.03
C ARG A 64 6.06 -15.41 0.37
N GLY A 65 6.51 -15.38 1.62
CA GLY A 65 7.64 -14.55 2.04
C GLY A 65 7.30 -13.06 2.13
N ALA A 66 6.06 -12.69 2.51
CA ALA A 66 5.71 -11.30 2.78
C ALA A 66 6.64 -10.70 3.84
N PRO A 67 7.10 -9.45 3.69
CA PRO A 67 8.14 -8.85 4.54
C PRO A 67 7.63 -8.39 5.91
N LEU A 68 6.85 -9.22 6.60
CA LEU A 68 6.32 -9.01 7.94
C LEU A 68 7.16 -9.81 8.96
N ASN A 69 8.43 -9.41 9.16
CA ASN A 69 9.41 -10.19 9.90
C ASN A 69 9.52 -9.81 11.39
N SER A 70 9.03 -8.64 11.78
CA SER A 70 9.20 -8.10 13.14
C SER A 70 7.88 -8.01 13.87
N ALA A 71 7.44 -9.11 14.49
CA ALA A 71 6.24 -9.12 15.32
C ALA A 71 6.41 -8.23 16.56
N VAL A 72 5.38 -7.46 16.91
CA VAL A 72 5.32 -6.68 18.14
C VAL A 72 5.22 -7.65 19.33
N LYS A 73 6.22 -7.60 20.21
CA LYS A 73 6.31 -8.46 21.40
C LYS A 73 5.81 -7.77 22.66
N GLU A 74 5.91 -6.46 22.71
CA GLU A 74 5.55 -5.67 23.88
C GLU A 74 5.14 -4.27 23.46
N ASP A 75 4.08 -3.75 24.09
CA ASP A 75 3.57 -2.41 23.91
C ASP A 75 3.61 -1.65 25.23
N LYS A 76 4.14 -0.43 25.25
CA LYS A 76 4.30 0.37 26.45
C LYS A 76 3.85 1.80 26.22
N PHE A 77 2.95 2.27 27.06
CA PHE A 77 2.51 3.65 27.08
C PHE A 77 3.14 4.41 28.26
N PHE A 78 3.68 5.58 27.97
CA PHE A 78 4.23 6.48 28.96
C PHE A 78 3.57 7.85 28.88
N LEU A 79 3.13 8.34 30.03
CA LEU A 79 2.72 9.73 30.20
C LEU A 79 3.92 10.52 30.72
N TYR A 80 4.41 11.47 29.95
CA TYR A 80 5.47 12.37 30.37
C TYR A 80 4.89 13.47 31.26
N THR A 81 5.34 13.53 32.50
CA THR A 81 4.92 14.52 33.50
C THR A 81 5.92 15.65 33.66
N GLY A 82 7.03 15.60 32.93
CA GLY A 82 8.09 16.61 32.91
C GLY A 82 9.24 16.18 32.01
N ALA A 83 10.23 17.04 31.84
CA ALA A 83 11.37 16.80 30.95
C ALA A 83 12.21 15.56 31.34
N LYS A 84 12.13 15.09 32.58
CA LYS A 84 12.90 13.95 33.10
C LYS A 84 12.05 12.92 33.82
N SER A 85 10.72 13.01 33.74
CA SER A 85 9.80 12.13 34.46
C SER A 85 8.70 11.61 33.56
N ALA A 86 8.44 10.29 33.66
CA ALA A 86 7.38 9.62 32.94
C ALA A 86 6.71 8.57 33.84
N ILE A 87 5.42 8.39 33.68
CA ILE A 87 4.63 7.35 34.35
C ILE A 87 4.21 6.34 33.29
N LYS A 88 4.52 5.06 33.51
CA LYS A 88 4.03 3.97 32.67
C LYS A 88 2.56 3.74 32.97
N LEU A 89 1.71 3.82 31.94
CA LEU A 89 0.29 3.53 32.08
C LEU A 89 0.06 2.01 32.01
N PRO A 90 -0.76 1.44 32.90
CA PRO A 90 -1.17 0.04 32.81
C PRO A 90 -2.01 -0.23 31.57
N ASN A 91 -1.84 -1.38 30.94
CA ASN A 91 -2.53 -1.74 29.67
C ASN A 91 -4.06 -1.66 29.77
N PHE A 92 -4.66 -1.95 30.94
CA PHE A 92 -6.12 -1.87 31.12
C PHE A 92 -6.68 -0.44 31.03
N MET A 93 -5.83 0.59 31.16
CA MET A 93 -6.19 2.01 31.01
C MET A 93 -6.05 2.49 29.55
N ILE A 94 -5.47 1.68 28.68
CA ILE A 94 -5.20 2.02 27.29
C ILE A 94 -6.37 1.52 26.41
N PRO A 95 -6.93 2.35 25.53
CA PRO A 95 -8.00 1.92 24.62
C PRO A 95 -7.55 0.77 23.72
N LYS A 96 -8.41 -0.24 23.55
CA LYS A 96 -8.12 -1.43 22.71
C LYS A 96 -7.55 -1.12 21.31
N PRO A 97 -8.05 -0.10 20.57
CA PRO A 97 -7.53 0.20 19.23
C PRO A 97 -6.07 0.66 19.18
N THR A 98 -5.48 1.01 20.33
CA THR A 98 -4.08 1.43 20.41
C THR A 98 -3.12 0.31 20.83
N HIS A 99 -3.65 -0.90 21.08
CA HIS A 99 -2.83 -2.07 21.38
C HIS A 99 -2.25 -2.65 20.08
N ASN A 100 -0.93 -2.90 20.10
CA ASN A 100 -0.20 -3.38 18.93
C ASN A 100 0.27 -4.84 19.07
N GLU A 101 -0.11 -5.54 20.10
CA GLU A 101 0.19 -6.97 20.26
C GLU A 101 -0.43 -7.77 19.09
N GLY A 102 0.38 -8.59 18.43
CA GLY A 102 -0.02 -9.34 17.22
C GLY A 102 0.18 -8.58 15.91
N ASN A 103 0.51 -7.29 15.95
CA ASN A 103 0.89 -6.50 14.79
C ASN A 103 2.38 -6.68 14.46
N TYR A 104 2.81 -6.11 13.34
CA TYR A 104 4.20 -6.18 12.87
C TYR A 104 4.77 -4.78 12.66
N ILE A 105 6.06 -4.62 12.97
CA ILE A 105 6.81 -3.42 12.59
C ILE A 105 7.39 -3.68 11.21
N VAL A 106 7.04 -2.85 10.23
CA VAL A 106 7.38 -3.06 8.83
C VAL A 106 7.96 -1.80 8.17
N SER A 107 8.71 -2.00 7.10
CA SER A 107 8.89 -0.98 6.07
C SER A 107 7.73 -1.08 5.09
N MET A 108 6.83 -0.09 5.09
CA MET A 108 5.70 -0.08 4.16
C MET A 108 6.16 -0.02 2.69
N GLY A 109 7.31 0.58 2.40
CA GLY A 109 7.91 0.53 1.08
C GLY A 109 8.23 -0.90 0.63
N ASN A 110 8.77 -1.73 1.55
CA ASN A 110 9.04 -3.14 1.25
C ASN A 110 7.74 -3.93 1.07
N VAL A 111 6.72 -3.66 1.89
CA VAL A 111 5.40 -4.30 1.75
C VAL A 111 4.79 -3.96 0.39
N CYS A 112 4.85 -2.69 -0.03
CA CYS A 112 4.32 -2.28 -1.34
C CYS A 112 5.11 -2.91 -2.49
N ARG A 113 6.43 -2.98 -2.43
CA ARG A 113 7.23 -3.67 -3.47
C ARG A 113 6.84 -5.14 -3.59
N TRP A 114 6.72 -5.83 -2.45
CA TRP A 114 6.26 -7.21 -2.45
C TRP A 114 4.84 -7.38 -3.01
N LEU A 115 3.90 -6.48 -2.65
CA LEU A 115 2.55 -6.48 -3.22
C LEU A 115 2.56 -6.23 -4.72
N ALA A 116 3.43 -5.34 -5.22
CA ALA A 116 3.58 -5.10 -6.65
C ALA A 116 4.08 -6.35 -7.39
N GLU A 117 5.08 -7.05 -6.83
CA GLU A 117 5.55 -8.34 -7.36
C GLU A 117 4.41 -9.39 -7.41
N GLN A 118 3.57 -9.46 -6.35
CA GLN A 118 2.41 -10.36 -6.37
C GLN A 118 1.37 -9.94 -7.43
N ALA A 119 1.14 -8.64 -7.62
CA ALA A 119 0.23 -8.14 -8.64
C ALA A 119 0.74 -8.44 -10.06
N GLU A 120 2.02 -8.22 -10.33
CA GLU A 120 2.67 -8.53 -11.62
C GLU A 120 2.62 -10.04 -11.93
N MET A 121 2.82 -10.92 -10.92
CA MET A 121 2.65 -12.37 -11.06
C MET A 121 1.22 -12.78 -11.44
N MET A 122 0.23 -11.90 -11.20
CA MET A 122 -1.17 -12.06 -11.57
C MET A 122 -1.52 -11.28 -12.86
N GLU A 123 -0.52 -10.87 -13.64
CA GLU A 123 -0.70 -10.14 -14.91
C GLU A 123 -1.36 -8.75 -14.71
N VAL A 124 -1.02 -8.06 -13.61
CA VAL A 124 -1.29 -6.63 -13.45
C VAL A 124 -0.10 -5.86 -14.01
N ASP A 125 -0.36 -4.91 -14.89
CA ASP A 125 0.69 -4.01 -15.38
C ASP A 125 0.94 -2.90 -14.36
N VAL A 126 2.16 -2.82 -13.82
CA VAL A 126 2.56 -1.76 -12.87
C VAL A 126 3.53 -0.80 -13.56
N TYR A 127 3.14 0.47 -13.63
CA TYR A 127 3.91 1.52 -14.30
C TYR A 127 4.42 2.57 -13.30
N PRO A 128 5.61 2.37 -12.69
CA PRO A 128 6.27 3.41 -11.91
C PRO A 128 6.81 4.51 -12.81
N GLY A 129 6.88 5.74 -12.30
CA GLY A 129 7.29 6.93 -13.03
C GLY A 129 6.17 7.61 -13.81
N PHE A 130 4.96 7.05 -13.84
CA PHE A 130 3.82 7.61 -14.56
C PHE A 130 2.83 8.29 -13.59
N ALA A 131 2.88 9.62 -13.54
CA ALA A 131 1.95 10.40 -12.73
C ALA A 131 0.65 10.66 -13.50
N ALA A 132 -0.49 10.27 -12.94
CA ALA A 132 -1.80 10.72 -13.46
C ALA A 132 -1.92 12.23 -13.26
N SER A 133 -2.14 12.99 -14.33
CA SER A 133 -2.28 14.43 -14.31
C SER A 133 -3.74 14.88 -14.32
N GLU A 134 -4.60 14.19 -15.05
CA GLU A 134 -6.01 14.52 -15.15
C GLU A 134 -6.88 13.29 -15.45
N VAL A 135 -8.17 13.42 -15.16
CA VAL A 135 -9.19 12.44 -15.54
C VAL A 135 -9.75 12.84 -16.90
N VAL A 136 -9.79 11.90 -17.84
CA VAL A 136 -10.37 12.09 -19.17
C VAL A 136 -11.80 11.58 -19.16
N PHE A 137 -12.71 12.36 -19.74
CA PHE A 137 -14.14 12.03 -19.80
C PHE A 137 -14.61 11.80 -21.22
N HIS A 138 -15.66 11.00 -21.37
CA HIS A 138 -16.46 10.92 -22.58
C HIS A 138 -17.37 12.15 -22.73
N GLU A 139 -17.98 12.34 -23.91
CA GLU A 139 -18.91 13.43 -24.16
C GLU A 139 -20.16 13.40 -23.26
N ASP A 140 -20.54 12.21 -22.78
CA ASP A 140 -21.67 12.00 -21.85
C ASP A 140 -21.28 12.25 -20.37
N GLY A 141 -20.03 12.64 -20.08
CA GLY A 141 -19.51 12.90 -18.74
C GLY A 141 -19.06 11.65 -17.97
N SER A 142 -19.15 10.47 -18.55
CA SER A 142 -18.58 9.26 -17.95
C SER A 142 -17.04 9.26 -18.02
N VAL A 143 -16.39 8.59 -17.06
CA VAL A 143 -14.92 8.50 -17.03
C VAL A 143 -14.45 7.62 -18.18
N LYS A 144 -13.58 8.17 -19.01
CA LYS A 144 -12.92 7.47 -20.13
C LYS A 144 -11.59 6.85 -19.71
N GLY A 145 -10.88 7.51 -18.80
CA GLY A 145 -9.56 7.09 -18.35
C GLY A 145 -8.80 8.22 -17.67
N ILE A 146 -7.48 8.14 -17.72
CA ILE A 146 -6.58 9.18 -17.20
C ILE A 146 -5.59 9.61 -18.28
N ALA A 147 -5.10 10.84 -18.20
CA ALA A 147 -3.90 11.28 -18.90
C ALA A 147 -2.71 11.30 -17.93
N THR A 148 -1.56 10.85 -18.38
CA THR A 148 -0.30 11.01 -17.66
C THR A 148 0.32 12.35 -18.05
N GLY A 149 1.12 12.95 -17.14
CA GLY A 149 1.90 14.14 -17.45
C GLY A 149 2.92 13.88 -18.56
N ASP A 150 3.39 14.97 -19.16
CA ASP A 150 4.43 14.90 -20.19
C ASP A 150 5.72 14.31 -19.59
N MET A 151 6.25 13.28 -20.25
CA MET A 151 7.46 12.58 -19.85
C MET A 151 8.57 12.85 -20.87
N GLY A 152 9.80 13.06 -20.39
CA GLY A 152 10.96 13.18 -21.26
C GLY A 152 11.10 14.54 -21.98
N ILE A 153 10.37 15.57 -21.56
CA ILE A 153 10.59 16.94 -22.03
C ILE A 153 11.85 17.47 -21.34
N GLY A 154 12.92 17.69 -22.12
CA GLY A 154 14.11 18.39 -21.64
C GLY A 154 13.75 19.83 -21.28
N GLN A 155 14.32 20.35 -20.20
CA GLN A 155 14.33 21.81 -19.99
C GLN A 155 15.31 22.39 -20.99
N ASP A 156 14.80 23.19 -21.95
CA ASP A 156 15.59 24.07 -22.81
C ASP A 156 16.22 25.22 -22.00
#